data_5a61fa2f666d8c1db910a4376bf30b5f
#
_entry.id   5a61fa2f666d8c1db910a4376bf30b5f
#
_cell.length_a   1.000
_cell.length_b   1.000
_cell.length_c   1.000
_cell.angle_alpha   90.00
_cell.angle_beta   90.00
_cell.angle_gamma   90.00
#
_symmetry.space_group_name_H-M   'P 1'
#
loop_
_entity.id
_entity.type
_entity.pdbx_description
1 polymer ?
#
loop_
_entity_poly.entity_id
_entity_poly.type
_entity_poly.pdbx_seq_one_letter_code
_entity_poly.pdbx_strand_id
1 'polypeptide(L)'
;MADAFQALGSNSAALFSLRVHRGDGMVLLGMNWKQGTPSRDFVGFAIEYREPGGDRFFALRNRLAFPGVNGSVNPQTLSSKMSPIQLFRWVHFPRNGHLEGQFVYRVTPMFMNSRGELSEGEPQSRSWNCVVKRGQGE
;
A
#
# COMPACT_ATOMS: atom_id res chain seq x y z
N MET A 1 -0.05 -23.31 -10.89
CA MET A 1 -0.22 -23.21 -10.03
C MET A 1 -1.18 -22.50 -9.52
N ALA A 2 -1.52 -22.80 -8.80
CA ALA A 2 -2.52 -22.26 -8.41
C ALA A 2 -2.55 -20.99 -8.06
N ASP A 3 -3.54 -20.59 -8.11
CA ASP A 3 -3.87 -19.49 -7.67
C ASP A 3 -3.50 -19.27 -6.39
N ALA A 4 -2.49 -18.66 -6.22
CA ALA A 4 -2.04 -18.33 -4.96
C ALA A 4 -2.93 -17.29 -4.37
N PHE A 5 -3.14 -17.39 -3.09
CA PHE A 5 -3.80 -16.34 -2.37
C PHE A 5 -2.83 -15.21 -2.06
N GLN A 6 -1.58 -15.35 -2.42
CA GLN A 6 -0.58 -14.30 -2.18
C GLN A 6 0.37 -14.16 -3.37
N ALA A 7 0.91 -12.97 -3.52
CA ALA A 7 1.90 -12.65 -4.52
C ALA A 7 2.95 -11.72 -3.93
N LEU A 8 4.13 -11.74 -4.53
CA LEU A 8 5.26 -10.97 -4.02
C LEU A 8 5.63 -9.86 -4.99
N GLY A 9 6.01 -8.73 -4.47
CA GLY A 9 6.63 -7.69 -5.26
C GLY A 9 8.00 -8.14 -5.75
N SER A 10 8.41 -7.64 -6.91
CA SER A 10 9.62 -8.12 -7.57
C SER A 10 10.74 -7.09 -7.67
N ASN A 11 10.62 -5.94 -7.03
CA ASN A 11 11.67 -4.94 -7.11
C ASN A 11 12.81 -5.27 -6.15
N SER A 12 13.92 -5.75 -6.70
CA SER A 12 15.06 -6.13 -5.88
C SER A 12 15.78 -4.94 -5.27
N ALA A 13 15.58 -3.74 -5.80
CA ALA A 13 16.20 -2.53 -5.26
C ALA A 13 15.46 -1.99 -4.05
N ALA A 14 14.24 -2.43 -3.80
CA ALA A 14 13.47 -1.95 -2.66
C ALA A 14 14.05 -2.48 -1.36
N LEU A 15 13.97 -1.65 -0.31
CA LEU A 15 14.50 -2.00 1.01
C LEU A 15 13.60 -2.97 1.78
N PHE A 16 12.42 -3.24 1.25
CA PHE A 16 11.44 -4.10 1.91
C PHE A 16 10.82 -5.05 0.89
N SER A 17 10.30 -6.15 1.36
CA SER A 17 9.52 -7.06 0.53
C SER A 17 8.04 -6.75 0.71
N LEU A 18 7.28 -6.92 -0.36
CA LEU A 18 5.83 -6.73 -0.34
C LEU A 18 5.16 -8.05 -0.61
N ARG A 19 4.22 -8.41 0.25
CA ARG A 19 3.40 -9.59 0.06
C ARG A 19 1.95 -9.15 0.01
N VAL A 20 1.26 -9.56 -1.05
CA VAL A 20 -0.13 -9.19 -1.25
C VAL A 20 -0.98 -10.45 -1.07
N HIS A 21 -1.91 -10.40 -0.13
CA HIS A 21 -2.81 -11.52 0.14
C HIS A 21 -4.21 -11.12 -0.30
N ARG A 22 -4.82 -11.97 -1.10
CA ARG A 22 -6.15 -11.71 -1.62
C ARG A 22 -7.22 -12.32 -0.76
N GLY A 23 -8.25 -11.54 -0.46
CA GLY A 23 -9.49 -12.04 0.10
C GLY A 23 -10.64 -11.73 -0.83
N ASP A 24 -11.84 -11.98 -0.39
CA ASP A 24 -13.03 -11.71 -1.20
C ASP A 24 -13.35 -10.22 -1.07
N GLY A 25 -13.04 -9.47 -2.11
CA GLY A 25 -13.27 -8.03 -2.11
C GLY A 25 -12.31 -7.25 -1.26
N MET A 26 -11.22 -7.86 -0.79
CA MET A 26 -10.26 -7.19 0.07
C MET A 26 -8.85 -7.65 -0.26
N VAL A 27 -7.88 -6.86 0.16
CA VAL A 27 -6.47 -7.17 -0.02
C VAL A 27 -5.74 -6.87 1.28
N LEU A 28 -4.90 -7.80 1.72
CA LEU A 28 -4.01 -7.56 2.84
C LEU A 28 -2.60 -7.37 2.28
N LEU A 29 -2.01 -6.24 2.59
CA LEU A 29 -0.64 -5.93 2.19
C LEU A 29 0.27 -6.14 3.39
N GLY A 30 1.31 -6.93 3.20
CA GLY A 30 2.32 -7.15 4.23
C GLY A 30 3.66 -6.65 3.76
N MET A 31 4.34 -5.86 4.58
CA MET A 31 5.64 -5.29 4.29
C MET A 31 6.64 -5.84 5.27
N ASN A 32 7.82 -6.21 4.77
CA ASN A 32 8.86 -6.74 5.65
C ASN A 32 10.20 -6.15 5.24
N TRP A 33 10.89 -5.57 6.22
CA TRP A 33 12.19 -4.97 5.93
C TRP A 33 13.19 -6.07 5.62
N LYS A 34 13.98 -5.90 4.56
CA LYS A 34 14.83 -6.99 4.07
C LYS A 34 16.05 -7.24 4.96
N GLN A 35 16.65 -6.18 5.46
CA GLN A 35 17.84 -6.34 6.26
C GLN A 35 17.82 -5.42 7.47
N GLY A 36 17.96 -6.00 8.64
CA GLY A 36 18.03 -5.21 9.86
C GLY A 36 16.75 -4.49 10.17
N THR A 37 16.86 -3.29 10.71
CA THR A 37 15.73 -2.44 11.02
C THR A 37 15.74 -1.22 10.12
N PRO A 38 14.60 -0.58 9.90
CA PRO A 38 14.56 0.64 9.11
C PRO A 38 15.43 1.74 9.75
N SER A 39 15.92 2.65 8.91
CA SER A 39 16.67 3.79 9.40
C SER A 39 15.78 4.69 10.24
N ARG A 40 16.41 5.56 11.02
CA ARG A 40 15.67 6.41 11.96
C ARG A 40 14.72 7.38 11.29
N ASP A 41 15.02 7.76 10.05
CA ASP A 41 14.18 8.70 9.32
C ASP A 41 13.01 8.02 8.61
N PHE A 42 12.91 6.70 8.68
CA PHE A 42 11.77 5.99 8.08
C PHE A 42 10.51 6.26 8.90
N VAL A 43 9.47 6.72 8.24
CA VAL A 43 8.24 7.11 8.92
C VAL A 43 7.00 6.35 8.47
N GLY A 44 7.15 5.37 7.60
CA GLY A 44 6.02 4.54 7.20
C GLY A 44 5.95 4.36 5.70
N PHE A 45 4.81 3.84 5.25
CA PHE A 45 4.61 3.50 3.85
C PHE A 45 3.49 4.34 3.25
N ALA A 46 3.71 4.80 2.01
CA ALA A 46 2.64 5.32 1.19
C ALA A 46 2.09 4.14 0.39
N ILE A 47 0.79 3.97 0.40
CA ILE A 47 0.15 2.88 -0.33
C ILE A 47 -0.79 3.49 -1.35
N GLU A 48 -0.63 3.06 -2.60
CA GLU A 48 -1.46 3.52 -3.70
C GLU A 48 -2.02 2.32 -4.44
N TYR A 49 -3.14 2.51 -5.11
CA TYR A 49 -3.70 1.45 -5.95
C TYR A 49 -4.27 2.04 -7.23
N ARG A 50 -4.34 1.19 -8.27
CA ARG A 50 -4.95 1.53 -9.54
C ARG A 50 -5.98 0.46 -9.87
N GLU A 51 -7.16 0.89 -10.26
CA GLU A 51 -8.26 -0.02 -10.60
C GLU A 51 -8.04 -0.65 -11.96
N PRO A 52 -8.67 -1.82 -12.23
CA PRO A 52 -8.58 -2.43 -13.54
C PRO A 52 -9.05 -1.48 -14.63
N GLY A 53 -8.25 -1.35 -15.67
CA GLY A 53 -8.58 -0.45 -16.77
C GLY A 53 -8.32 1.02 -16.49
N GLY A 54 -7.95 1.35 -15.25
CA GLY A 54 -7.66 2.74 -14.92
C GLY A 54 -6.24 3.13 -15.29
N ASP A 55 -6.00 4.43 -15.37
CA ASP A 55 -4.69 4.96 -15.73
C ASP A 55 -4.04 5.77 -14.61
N ARG A 56 -4.68 5.83 -13.45
CA ARG A 56 -4.20 6.64 -12.33
C ARG A 56 -4.12 5.83 -11.07
N PHE A 57 -3.11 6.16 -10.25
CA PHE A 57 -3.01 5.63 -8.91
C PHE A 57 -3.69 6.56 -7.93
N PHE A 58 -4.37 5.96 -6.96
CA PHE A 58 -5.01 6.71 -5.87
C PHE A 58 -4.35 6.30 -4.57
N ALA A 59 -3.96 7.29 -3.77
CA ALA A 59 -3.34 7.00 -2.49
C ALA A 59 -4.42 6.56 -1.49
N LEU A 60 -4.11 5.53 -0.72
CA LEU A 60 -4.96 5.13 0.39
C LEU A 60 -4.85 6.15 1.50
N ARG A 61 -5.89 6.25 2.31
CA ARG A 61 -5.90 7.15 3.45
C ARG A 61 -5.48 6.42 4.71
N ASN A 62 -4.63 7.08 5.47
CA ASN A 62 -4.29 6.61 6.80
C ASN A 62 -5.44 6.95 7.75
N ARG A 63 -5.50 6.29 8.87
CA ARG A 63 -6.45 6.63 9.94
C ARG A 63 -5.95 7.79 10.78
N LEU A 64 -4.64 7.99 10.80
CA LEU A 64 -4.01 9.03 11.58
C LEU A 64 -3.24 9.94 10.64
N ALA A 65 -3.23 11.22 10.94
CA ALA A 65 -2.45 12.18 10.19
C ALA A 65 -1.46 12.84 11.13
N PHE A 66 -0.36 13.36 10.59
CA PHE A 66 0.54 14.17 11.38
C PHE A 66 -0.23 15.45 11.78
N PRO A 67 -0.13 15.89 13.03
CA PRO A 67 -0.87 17.07 13.47
C PRO A 67 -0.40 18.31 12.72
N GLY A 68 -1.33 19.20 12.44
CA GLY A 68 -1.02 20.49 11.86
C GLY A 68 -0.41 21.43 12.89
N VAL A 69 -0.19 22.66 12.46
CA VAL A 69 0.51 23.65 13.27
C VAL A 69 -0.17 23.88 14.63
N ASN A 70 -1.50 23.82 14.66
CA ASN A 70 -2.25 24.00 15.90
C ASN A 70 -2.84 22.70 16.42
N GLY A 71 -2.27 21.57 16.04
CA GLY A 71 -2.71 20.28 16.55
C GLY A 71 -3.96 19.73 15.89
N SER A 72 -4.55 20.45 14.95
CA SER A 72 -5.74 19.95 14.26
C SER A 72 -5.37 18.99 13.15
N VAL A 73 -6.31 18.09 12.82
CA VAL A 73 -6.12 17.12 11.75
C VAL A 73 -6.87 17.61 10.52
N ASN A 74 -6.13 17.76 9.42
CA ASN A 74 -6.74 18.14 8.16
C ASN A 74 -7.06 16.86 7.39
N PRO A 75 -8.33 16.60 7.06
CA PRO A 75 -8.67 15.37 6.34
C PRO A 75 -7.93 15.18 5.01
N GLN A 76 -7.51 16.27 4.38
CA GLN A 76 -6.76 16.17 3.13
C GLN A 76 -5.37 15.60 3.32
N THR A 77 -4.80 15.70 4.53
CA THR A 77 -3.48 15.17 4.82
C THR A 77 -3.53 13.71 5.26
N LEU A 78 -4.72 13.08 5.26
CA LEU A 78 -4.82 11.66 5.58
C LEU A 78 -4.33 10.75 4.45
N SER A 79 -4.06 11.30 3.26
CA SER A 79 -3.43 10.51 2.21
C SER A 79 -2.16 9.87 2.75
N SER A 80 -1.94 8.59 2.46
CA SER A 80 -0.76 7.90 2.94
C SER A 80 0.54 8.48 2.36
N LYS A 81 0.46 9.28 1.30
CA LYS A 81 1.64 9.99 0.79
C LYS A 81 2.04 11.15 1.69
N MET A 82 1.11 11.73 2.42
CA MET A 82 1.38 12.84 3.34
C MET A 82 1.40 12.39 4.79
N SER A 83 0.70 11.31 5.09
CA SER A 83 0.66 10.70 6.42
C SER A 83 0.93 9.21 6.26
N PRO A 84 2.19 8.82 6.15
CA PRO A 84 2.54 7.42 5.86
C PRO A 84 1.99 6.46 6.92
N ILE A 85 1.66 5.27 6.45
CA ILE A 85 1.12 4.23 7.30
C ILE A 85 2.28 3.61 8.08
N GLN A 86 2.23 3.70 9.39
CA GLN A 86 3.34 3.28 10.27
C GLN A 86 3.21 1.84 10.72
N LEU A 87 2.50 1.03 9.96
CA LEU A 87 2.37 -0.39 10.21
C LEU A 87 2.98 -1.15 9.06
N PHE A 88 3.40 -2.39 9.33
CA PHE A 88 3.98 -3.24 8.30
C PHE A 88 2.94 -4.15 7.68
N ARG A 89 1.67 -3.82 7.86
CA ARG A 89 0.55 -4.51 7.21
C ARG A 89 -0.63 -3.55 7.11
N TRP A 90 -1.43 -3.74 6.09
CA TRP A 90 -2.60 -2.91 5.90
C TRP A 90 -3.66 -3.69 5.12
N VAL A 91 -4.90 -3.59 5.56
CA VAL A 91 -6.02 -4.21 4.86
C VAL A 91 -6.74 -3.13 4.08
N HIS A 92 -6.99 -3.40 2.82
CA HIS A 92 -7.68 -2.46 1.95
C HIS A 92 -8.92 -3.12 1.36
N PHE A 93 -10.04 -2.41 1.47
CA PHE A 93 -11.29 -2.81 0.83
C PHE A 93 -11.51 -1.84 -0.32
N PRO A 94 -11.12 -2.17 -1.55
CA PRO A 94 -11.26 -1.22 -2.66
C PRO A 94 -12.73 -0.91 -2.91
N ARG A 95 -13.01 0.37 -3.19
CA ARG A 95 -14.37 0.81 -3.42
C ARG A 95 -15.07 0.02 -4.51
N ASN A 96 -14.35 -0.29 -5.57
CA ASN A 96 -14.89 -1.04 -6.69
C ASN A 96 -14.27 -2.43 -6.75
N GLY A 97 -14.19 -3.11 -5.62
CA GLY A 97 -13.54 -4.41 -5.54
C GLY A 97 -14.21 -5.49 -6.35
N HIS A 98 -15.43 -5.22 -6.83
CA HIS A 98 -16.16 -6.18 -7.67
C HIS A 98 -15.73 -6.12 -9.14
N LEU A 99 -14.93 -5.14 -9.53
CA LEU A 99 -14.50 -5.04 -10.92
C LEU A 99 -13.61 -6.23 -11.27
N GLU A 100 -13.82 -6.74 -12.48
CA GLU A 100 -12.98 -7.81 -12.99
C GLU A 100 -11.68 -7.20 -13.50
N GLY A 101 -10.62 -7.98 -13.39
CA GLY A 101 -9.31 -7.56 -13.84
C GLY A 101 -8.37 -7.39 -12.68
N GLN A 102 -7.25 -6.75 -12.94
CA GLN A 102 -6.19 -6.66 -11.94
C GLN A 102 -6.10 -5.27 -11.36
N PHE A 103 -6.14 -5.21 -10.04
CA PHE A 103 -5.75 -4.02 -9.32
C PHE A 103 -4.24 -4.03 -9.18
N VAL A 104 -3.62 -2.87 -9.26
CA VAL A 104 -2.18 -2.73 -9.07
C VAL A 104 -1.97 -1.99 -7.77
N TYR A 105 -1.19 -2.55 -6.87
CA TYR A 105 -0.84 -1.89 -5.62
C TYR A 105 0.62 -1.46 -5.69
N ARG A 106 0.89 -0.27 -5.21
CA ARG A 106 2.24 0.26 -5.14
C ARG A 106 2.48 0.76 -3.73
N VAL A 107 3.51 0.23 -3.08
CA VAL A 107 3.87 0.58 -1.71
C VAL A 107 5.23 1.23 -1.75
N THR A 108 5.34 2.41 -1.18
CA THR A 108 6.57 3.20 -1.21
C THR A 108 6.99 3.52 0.22
N PRO A 109 8.23 3.20 0.61
CA PRO A 109 8.69 3.58 1.95
C PRO A 109 8.96 5.08 1.98
N MET A 110 8.51 5.73 3.03
CA MET A 110 8.62 7.17 3.17
C MET A 110 9.59 7.52 4.28
N PHE A 111 10.36 8.57 4.04
CA PHE A 111 11.38 9.03 4.97
C PHE A 111 11.13 10.51 5.26
N MET A 112 11.48 10.93 6.46
CA MET A 112 11.29 12.33 6.84
C MET A 112 12.61 12.88 7.38
N ASN A 113 13.03 14.04 6.86
CA ASN A 113 14.25 14.66 7.31
C ASN A 113 14.01 15.49 8.59
N SER A 114 15.06 16.13 9.10
CA SER A 114 14.96 16.89 10.33
C SER A 114 14.07 18.13 10.21
N ARG A 115 13.76 18.54 9.00
CA ARG A 115 12.85 19.68 8.78
C ARG A 115 11.41 19.25 8.58
N GLY A 116 11.10 17.96 8.73
CA GLY A 116 9.76 17.46 8.55
C GLY A 116 9.35 17.25 7.10
N GLU A 117 10.30 17.22 6.19
CA GLU A 117 10.02 17.02 4.76
C GLU A 117 10.07 15.54 4.42
N LEU A 118 9.08 15.08 3.66
CA LEU A 118 8.97 13.68 3.27
C LEU A 118 9.69 13.42 1.96
N SER A 119 10.29 12.23 1.84
CA SER A 119 10.88 11.78 0.60
C SER A 119 10.53 10.31 0.40
N GLU A 120 10.57 9.87 -0.86
CA GLU A 120 10.18 8.52 -1.24
C GLU A 120 11.40 7.65 -1.47
N GLY A 121 11.33 6.40 -1.02
CA GLY A 121 12.32 5.40 -1.37
C GLY A 121 11.84 4.54 -2.54
N GLU A 122 12.55 3.44 -2.77
CA GLU A 122 12.19 2.52 -3.88
C GLU A 122 10.90 1.78 -3.59
N PRO A 123 9.92 1.84 -4.47
CA PRO A 123 8.63 1.19 -4.23
C PRO A 123 8.64 -0.29 -4.61
N GLN A 124 7.66 -0.99 -4.10
CA GLN A 124 7.29 -2.32 -4.59
C GLN A 124 5.90 -2.23 -5.19
N SER A 125 5.68 -2.95 -6.27
CA SER A 125 4.38 -2.99 -6.93
C SER A 125 3.98 -4.41 -7.22
N ARG A 126 2.68 -4.65 -7.22
CA ARG A 126 2.14 -5.95 -7.62
C ARG A 126 0.72 -5.81 -8.12
N SER A 127 0.42 -6.50 -9.22
CA SER A 127 -0.93 -6.59 -9.74
C SER A 127 -1.65 -7.76 -9.10
N TRP A 128 -2.93 -7.59 -8.78
CA TRP A 128 -3.66 -8.66 -8.11
C TRP A 128 -5.16 -8.51 -8.30
N ASN A 129 -5.86 -9.63 -8.46
CA ASN A 129 -7.31 -9.60 -8.56
C ASN A 129 -7.91 -9.57 -7.17
N CYS A 130 -8.74 -8.57 -6.91
CA CYS A 130 -9.42 -8.46 -5.63
C CYS A 130 -10.66 -9.34 -5.56
N VAL A 131 -11.26 -9.63 -6.70
CA VAL A 131 -12.46 -10.44 -6.74
C VAL A 131 -12.06 -11.89 -6.93
N VAL A 132 -12.54 -12.73 -6.03
CA VAL A 132 -12.33 -14.16 -6.19
C VAL A 132 -13.35 -14.64 -7.20
N LYS A 133 -12.89 -15.14 -8.33
CA LYS A 133 -13.80 -15.71 -9.29
C LYS A 133 -14.38 -16.95 -8.69
N ARG A 134 -15.67 -16.95 -8.58
CA ARG A 134 -16.33 -18.17 -8.12
C ARG A 134 -16.17 -19.22 -9.18
N GLY A 135 -16.07 -20.44 -8.76
CA GLY A 135 -15.88 -21.53 -9.70
C GLY A 135 -17.03 -21.64 -10.64
N GLN A 136 -16.72 -22.19 -11.81
CA GLN A 136 -17.75 -22.30 -12.79
C GLN A 136 -18.86 -23.22 -12.35
N GLY A 137 -18.70 -23.98 -11.37
CA GLY A 137 -19.74 -24.82 -10.88
C GLY A 137 -20.61 -24.25 -9.80
N GLU A 138 -20.45 -23.01 -9.49
CA GLU A 138 -21.25 -22.40 -8.43
C GLU A 138 -22.49 -21.78 -8.95
#